data_3477d226f20266bbb00abc629c498e4e
#
_entry.id   3477d226f20266bbb00abc629c498e4e
#
_cell.length_a   1.000
_cell.length_b   1.000
_cell.length_c   1.000
_cell.angle_alpha   90.00
_cell.angle_beta   90.00
_cell.angle_gamma   90.00
#
_symmetry.space_group_name_H-M   'P 1'
#
loop_
_entity.id
_entity.type
_entity.pdbx_description
1 polymer ?
#
loop_
_entity_poly.entity_id
_entity_poly.type
_entity_poly.pdbx_seq_one_letter_code
_entity_poly.pdbx_strand_id
1 'polypeptide(L)'
;MQENKITLHNIFYIFLFGCFFGWIVEGIWSLIKRGILMNHSALIIGPFNIVYGVGAIVLTLCLYKLKDKRYISIFGASFAIGTVLEYVMSFLMEKIVGFVAWNYSKKPFNINGRVCLLYSVFWGILGIVWIKLVYPQIQKIID
;
A
#
# COMPACT_ATOMS: atom_id res chain seq x y z
N MET A 1 -20.55 5.30 22.08
CA MET A 1 -19.58 4.68 21.16
C MET A 1 -18.21 5.31 21.40
N GLN A 2 -17.30 4.55 21.95
CA GLN A 2 -15.92 5.01 21.97
C GLN A 2 -15.40 4.93 20.54
N GLU A 3 -15.10 6.09 19.96
CA GLU A 3 -14.30 6.12 18.75
C GLU A 3 -12.98 5.41 19.06
N ASN A 4 -12.73 4.29 18.39
CA ASN A 4 -11.44 3.63 18.48
C ASN A 4 -10.39 4.54 17.85
N LYS A 5 -9.75 5.35 18.68
CA LYS A 5 -8.66 6.21 18.21
C LYS A 5 -7.47 5.34 17.86
N ILE A 6 -6.93 5.58 16.68
CA ILE A 6 -5.70 4.92 16.25
C ILE A 6 -4.55 5.52 17.06
N THR A 7 -3.95 4.72 17.92
CA THR A 7 -2.84 5.14 18.78
C THR A 7 -1.50 4.91 18.09
N LEU A 8 -0.42 5.48 18.64
CA LEU A 8 0.93 5.23 18.13
C LEU A 8 1.29 3.74 18.17
N HIS A 9 0.82 3.02 19.19
CA HIS A 9 0.96 1.57 19.29
C HIS A 9 0.30 0.86 18.11
N ASN A 10 -0.93 1.27 17.76
CA ASN A 10 -1.64 0.72 16.61
C ASN A 10 -0.90 1.01 15.30
N ILE A 11 -0.36 2.21 15.13
CA ILE A 11 0.40 2.60 13.93
C ILE A 11 1.62 1.69 13.75
N PHE A 12 2.33 1.39 14.83
CA PHE A 12 3.48 0.48 14.78
C PHE A 12 3.08 -0.90 14.23
N TYR A 13 2.01 -1.50 14.76
CA TYR A 13 1.53 -2.79 14.28
C TYR A 13 0.98 -2.72 12.86
N ILE A 14 0.27 -1.65 12.51
CA ILE A 14 -0.22 -1.42 11.14
C ILE A 14 0.96 -1.40 10.17
N PHE A 15 2.03 -0.72 10.53
CA PHE A 15 3.24 -0.66 9.70
C PHE A 15 3.84 -2.07 9.50
N LEU A 16 4.03 -2.82 10.58
CA LEU A 16 4.62 -4.16 10.49
C LEU A 16 3.77 -5.12 9.66
N PHE A 17 2.46 -5.16 9.91
CA PHE A 17 1.56 -6.02 9.15
C PHE A 17 1.46 -5.57 7.69
N GLY A 18 1.47 -4.26 7.45
CA GLY A 18 1.47 -3.72 6.09
C GLY A 18 2.71 -4.11 5.32
N CYS A 19 3.88 -4.01 5.93
CA CYS A 19 5.14 -4.42 5.31
C CYS A 19 5.13 -5.91 4.95
N PHE A 20 4.68 -6.75 5.88
CA PHE A 20 4.60 -8.18 5.68
C PHE A 20 3.59 -8.54 4.59
N PHE A 21 2.39 -7.94 4.65
CA PHE A 21 1.34 -8.15 3.67
C PHE A 21 1.80 -7.73 2.27
N GLY A 22 2.48 -6.57 2.17
CA GLY A 22 3.02 -6.08 0.92
C GLY A 22 4.10 -7.01 0.34
N TRP A 23 4.93 -7.59 1.18
CA TRP A 23 5.91 -8.58 0.75
C TRP A 23 5.22 -9.79 0.11
N ILE A 24 4.13 -10.28 0.71
CA ILE A 24 3.34 -11.38 0.17
C ILE A 24 2.71 -10.98 -1.18
N VAL A 25 2.09 -9.81 -1.25
CA VAL A 25 1.43 -9.30 -2.47
C VAL A 25 2.44 -9.18 -3.61
N GLU A 26 3.60 -8.58 -3.36
CA GLU A 26 4.64 -8.44 -4.38
C GLU A 26 5.20 -9.80 -4.81
N GLY A 27 5.37 -10.72 -3.88
CA GLY A 27 5.81 -12.07 -4.18
C GLY A 27 4.84 -12.81 -5.09
N ILE A 28 3.54 -12.74 -4.78
CA ILE A 28 2.49 -13.36 -5.61
C ILE A 28 2.46 -12.70 -6.99
N TRP A 29 2.52 -11.38 -7.06
CA TRP A 29 2.51 -10.64 -8.32
C TRP A 29 3.72 -11.01 -9.20
N SER A 30 4.92 -11.08 -8.61
CA SER A 30 6.13 -11.53 -9.31
C SER A 30 5.98 -12.94 -9.86
N LEU A 31 5.39 -13.84 -9.07
CA LEU A 31 5.17 -15.21 -9.47
C LEU A 31 4.20 -15.29 -10.67
N ILE A 32 3.12 -14.52 -10.63
CA ILE A 32 2.12 -14.49 -11.72
C ILE A 32 2.74 -13.90 -12.99
N LYS A 33 3.48 -12.80 -12.85
CA LYS A 33 3.98 -12.02 -13.99
C LYS A 33 5.23 -12.63 -14.63
N ARG A 34 6.14 -13.17 -13.82
CA ARG A 34 7.46 -13.64 -14.27
C ARG A 34 7.74 -15.12 -14.02
N GLY A 35 6.85 -15.79 -13.28
CA GLY A 35 7.05 -17.18 -12.89
C GLY A 35 8.12 -17.39 -11.85
N ILE A 36 8.67 -16.32 -11.25
CA ILE A 36 9.73 -16.40 -10.25
C ILE A 36 9.36 -15.47 -9.07
N LEU A 37 9.66 -15.94 -7.85
CA LEU A 37 9.59 -15.08 -6.66
C LEU A 37 10.82 -14.18 -6.66
N MET A 38 10.60 -12.89 -6.93
CA MET A 38 11.67 -11.89 -6.92
C MET A 38 11.30 -10.72 -6.02
N ASN A 39 12.28 -10.22 -5.29
CA ASN A 39 12.18 -8.97 -4.57
C ASN A 39 12.48 -7.82 -5.54
N HIS A 40 11.48 -7.01 -5.86
CA HIS A 40 11.60 -5.95 -6.87
C HIS A 40 11.90 -4.59 -6.31
N SER A 41 11.64 -4.37 -5.03
CA SER A 41 11.83 -3.07 -4.41
C SER A 41 13.08 -3.09 -3.55
N ALA A 42 13.92 -2.09 -3.71
CA ALA A 42 15.09 -1.90 -2.85
C ALA A 42 14.72 -1.58 -1.41
N LEU A 43 13.44 -1.33 -1.14
CA LEU A 43 12.94 -1.06 0.21
C LEU A 43 12.42 -2.31 0.90
N ILE A 44 12.74 -3.49 0.40
CA ILE A 44 12.42 -4.76 1.04
C ILE A 44 13.59 -5.15 1.93
N ILE A 45 13.31 -5.30 3.23
CA ILE A 45 14.24 -5.79 4.23
C ILE A 45 13.65 -7.10 4.76
N GLY A 46 14.22 -8.25 4.32
CA GLY A 46 13.64 -9.56 4.66
C GLY A 46 12.18 -9.63 4.22
N PRO A 47 11.24 -10.06 5.09
CA PRO A 47 9.81 -10.15 4.75
C PRO A 47 9.06 -8.81 4.91
N PHE A 48 9.74 -7.66 4.76
CA PHE A 48 9.12 -6.36 4.98
C PHE A 48 9.29 -5.46 3.76
N ASN A 49 8.19 -4.96 3.23
CA ASN A 49 8.18 -3.95 2.18
C ASN A 49 7.73 -2.62 2.78
N ILE A 50 8.66 -1.67 2.93
CA ILE A 50 8.42 -0.39 3.61
C ILE A 50 7.37 0.47 2.90
N VAL A 51 7.32 0.44 1.57
CA VAL A 51 6.32 1.19 0.81
C VAL A 51 4.90 0.77 1.20
N TYR A 52 4.68 -0.54 1.32
CA TYR A 52 3.37 -1.06 1.76
C TYR A 52 3.09 -0.79 3.23
N GLY A 53 4.14 -0.75 4.08
CA GLY A 53 3.98 -0.38 5.48
C GLY A 53 3.49 1.06 5.63
N VAL A 54 4.13 2.00 4.94
CA VAL A 54 3.71 3.40 4.90
C VAL A 54 2.32 3.51 4.28
N GLY A 55 2.08 2.80 3.19
CA GLY A 55 0.78 2.74 2.53
C GLY A 55 -0.32 2.27 3.46
N ALA A 56 -0.05 1.22 4.25
CA ALA A 56 -1.01 0.69 5.22
C ALA A 56 -1.38 1.74 6.27
N ILE A 57 -0.41 2.49 6.80
CA ILE A 57 -0.68 3.57 7.75
C ILE A 57 -1.56 4.63 7.11
N VAL A 58 -1.18 5.14 5.95
CA VAL A 58 -1.91 6.21 5.26
C VAL A 58 -3.33 5.76 4.90
N LEU A 59 -3.47 4.56 4.34
CA LEU A 59 -4.78 4.01 3.98
C LEU A 59 -5.65 3.81 5.21
N THR A 60 -5.10 3.30 6.31
CA THR A 60 -5.88 3.11 7.53
C THR A 60 -6.39 4.42 8.07
N LEU A 61 -5.51 5.44 8.18
CA LEU A 61 -5.90 6.75 8.69
C LEU A 61 -6.95 7.43 7.81
N CYS A 62 -6.85 7.27 6.49
CA CYS A 62 -7.75 7.93 5.55
C CYS A 62 -9.04 7.14 5.31
N LEU A 63 -8.98 5.81 5.29
CA LEU A 63 -10.12 4.97 4.93
C LEU A 63 -10.94 4.50 6.13
N TYR A 64 -10.43 4.63 7.34
CA TYR A 64 -11.13 4.12 8.52
C TYR A 64 -12.54 4.72 8.65
N LYS A 65 -12.68 6.00 8.36
CA LYS A 65 -13.99 6.69 8.38
C LYS A 65 -14.92 6.22 7.27
N LEU A 66 -14.37 5.61 6.23
CA LEU A 66 -15.13 5.13 5.06
C LEU A 66 -15.43 3.62 5.12
N LYS A 67 -15.02 2.95 6.19
CA LYS A 67 -15.11 1.48 6.30
C LYS A 67 -16.53 0.93 6.11
N ASP A 68 -17.55 1.71 6.45
CA ASP A 68 -18.97 1.32 6.33
C ASP A 68 -19.63 1.87 5.06
N LYS A 69 -18.86 2.56 4.21
CA LYS A 69 -19.35 3.10 2.95
C LYS A 69 -19.33 2.05 1.84
N ARG A 70 -19.87 2.39 0.69
CA ARG A 70 -19.89 1.51 -0.49
C ARG A 70 -18.48 1.17 -0.94
N TYR A 71 -18.31 -0.03 -1.49
CA TYR A 71 -17.02 -0.47 -2.02
C TYR A 71 -16.45 0.51 -3.06
N ILE A 72 -17.32 1.10 -3.91
CA ILE A 72 -16.86 2.06 -4.93
C ILE A 72 -16.26 3.32 -4.31
N SER A 73 -16.80 3.78 -3.19
CA SER A 73 -16.25 4.95 -2.48
C SER A 73 -14.88 4.64 -1.89
N ILE A 74 -14.73 3.48 -1.30
CA ILE A 74 -13.44 3.01 -0.75
C ILE A 74 -12.43 2.81 -1.87
N PHE A 75 -12.85 2.20 -2.98
CA PHE A 75 -12.01 2.00 -4.15
C PHE A 75 -11.49 3.33 -4.70
N GLY A 76 -12.39 4.30 -4.92
CA GLY A 76 -12.00 5.61 -5.45
C GLY A 76 -11.03 6.35 -4.54
N ALA A 77 -11.30 6.36 -3.24
CA ALA A 77 -10.43 7.00 -2.25
C ALA A 77 -9.06 6.30 -2.20
N SER A 78 -9.04 4.98 -2.17
CA SER A 78 -7.79 4.21 -2.12
C SER A 78 -6.99 4.33 -3.42
N PHE A 79 -7.67 4.35 -4.56
CA PHE A 79 -7.07 4.59 -5.87
C PHE A 79 -6.30 5.92 -5.86
N ALA A 80 -6.97 7.00 -5.44
CA ALA A 80 -6.38 8.33 -5.40
C ALA A 80 -5.23 8.42 -4.38
N ILE A 81 -5.46 7.95 -3.16
CA ILE A 81 -4.48 8.01 -2.08
C ILE A 81 -3.24 7.17 -2.42
N GLY A 82 -3.43 5.95 -2.90
CA GLY A 82 -2.34 5.06 -3.27
C GLY A 82 -1.52 5.61 -4.42
N THR A 83 -2.17 6.22 -5.40
CA THR A 83 -1.48 6.84 -6.54
C THR A 83 -0.61 8.02 -6.09
N VAL A 84 -1.15 8.90 -5.25
CA VAL A 84 -0.38 10.03 -4.70
C VAL A 84 0.77 9.53 -3.85
N LEU A 85 0.52 8.54 -3.00
CA LEU A 85 1.55 7.96 -2.13
C LEU A 85 2.69 7.36 -2.96
N GLU A 86 2.37 6.57 -3.97
CA GLU A 86 3.35 5.92 -4.83
C GLU A 86 4.19 6.95 -5.59
N TYR A 87 3.55 8.00 -6.10
CA TYR A 87 4.26 9.10 -6.77
C TYR A 87 5.22 9.80 -5.81
N VAL A 88 4.75 10.18 -4.63
CA VAL A 88 5.55 10.87 -3.61
C VAL A 88 6.72 10.00 -3.15
N MET A 89 6.48 8.73 -2.87
CA MET A 89 7.54 7.80 -2.45
C MET A 89 8.60 7.64 -3.53
N SER A 90 8.20 7.47 -4.78
CA SER A 90 9.12 7.38 -5.92
C SER A 90 9.96 8.66 -6.06
N PHE A 91 9.29 9.82 -5.97
CA PHE A 91 9.95 11.12 -6.07
C PHE A 91 10.98 11.33 -4.96
N LEU A 92 10.58 11.07 -3.71
CA LEU A 92 11.47 11.26 -2.56
C LEU A 92 12.67 10.31 -2.61
N MET A 93 12.47 9.06 -2.98
CA MET A 93 13.58 8.11 -3.08
C MET A 93 14.59 8.54 -4.14
N GLU A 94 14.12 9.00 -5.28
CA GLU A 94 15.00 9.47 -6.35
C GLU A 94 15.75 10.73 -5.93
N LYS A 95 15.07 11.72 -5.34
CA LYS A 95 15.68 13.04 -5.03
C LYS A 95 16.52 13.04 -3.77
N ILE A 96 16.14 12.28 -2.74
CA ILE A 96 16.82 12.27 -1.45
C ILE A 96 17.88 11.18 -1.39
N VAL A 97 17.53 9.95 -1.82
CA VAL A 97 18.40 8.78 -1.73
C VAL A 97 19.19 8.55 -3.03
N GLY A 98 18.75 9.14 -4.14
CA GLY A 98 19.37 8.95 -5.45
C GLY A 98 19.03 7.60 -6.08
N PHE A 99 17.94 6.98 -5.70
CA PHE A 99 17.57 5.64 -6.10
C PHE A 99 16.21 5.62 -6.80
N VAL A 100 16.16 5.04 -8.02
CA VAL A 100 14.92 4.82 -8.77
C VAL A 100 14.40 3.43 -8.45
N ALA A 101 13.42 3.35 -7.55
CA ALA A 101 12.90 2.07 -7.06
C ALA A 101 12.08 1.31 -8.10
N TRP A 102 11.34 2.05 -8.94
CA TRP A 102 10.55 1.47 -10.05
C TRP A 102 10.41 2.49 -11.17
N ASN A 103 10.10 2.00 -12.36
CA ASN A 103 9.92 2.85 -13.54
C ASN A 103 8.80 2.27 -14.42
N TYR A 104 7.70 2.99 -14.52
CA TYR A 104 6.52 2.61 -15.31
C TYR A 104 6.43 3.37 -16.64
N SER A 105 7.53 3.96 -17.12
CA SER A 105 7.51 4.80 -18.31
C SER A 105 7.00 4.10 -19.58
N LYS A 106 7.07 2.78 -19.62
CA LYS A 106 6.55 1.95 -20.73
C LYS A 106 5.11 1.48 -20.54
N LYS A 107 4.47 1.81 -19.41
CA LYS A 107 3.11 1.38 -19.11
C LYS A 107 2.10 2.45 -19.53
N PRO A 108 0.89 2.01 -19.98
CA PRO A 108 -0.17 2.97 -20.34
C PRO A 108 -0.57 3.87 -19.18
N PHE A 109 -0.84 5.13 -19.49
CA PHE A 109 -1.30 6.14 -18.55
C PHE A 109 -0.35 6.34 -17.36
N ASN A 110 0.96 6.21 -17.60
CA ASN A 110 1.93 6.55 -16.56
C ASN A 110 2.08 8.07 -16.45
N ILE A 111 2.46 8.52 -15.25
CA ILE A 111 2.80 9.92 -14.98
C ILE A 111 4.25 9.93 -14.52
N ASN A 112 5.12 10.45 -15.36
CA ASN A 112 6.56 10.56 -15.12
C ASN A 112 7.24 9.22 -14.75
N GLY A 113 6.65 8.09 -15.18
CA GLY A 113 7.15 6.76 -14.86
C GLY A 113 6.98 6.36 -13.40
N ARG A 114 6.33 7.20 -12.57
CA ARG A 114 6.21 6.97 -11.11
C ARG A 114 4.94 6.23 -10.73
N VAL A 115 3.87 6.44 -11.46
CA VAL A 115 2.56 5.81 -11.27
C VAL A 115 2.00 5.41 -12.62
N CYS A 116 1.08 4.45 -12.63
CA CYS A 116 0.36 4.07 -13.85
C CYS A 116 -1.05 3.57 -13.49
N LEU A 117 -1.93 3.51 -14.49
CA LEU A 117 -3.33 3.10 -14.29
C LEU A 117 -3.44 1.71 -13.65
N LEU A 118 -2.66 0.74 -14.12
CA LEU A 118 -2.72 -0.63 -13.62
C LEU A 118 -2.50 -0.69 -12.10
N TYR A 119 -1.44 -0.06 -11.61
CA TYR A 119 -1.11 -0.10 -10.19
C TYR A 119 -1.99 0.81 -9.35
N SER A 120 -2.55 1.87 -9.95
CA SER A 120 -3.59 2.66 -9.29
C SER A 120 -4.86 1.84 -9.03
N VAL A 121 -5.26 1.00 -9.98
CA VAL A 121 -6.36 0.05 -9.80
C VAL A 121 -6.03 -0.94 -8.68
N PHE A 122 -4.79 -1.45 -8.62
CA PHE A 122 -4.35 -2.32 -7.53
C PHE A 122 -4.45 -1.63 -6.16
N TRP A 123 -4.08 -0.36 -6.07
CA TRP A 123 -4.24 0.41 -4.82
C TRP A 123 -5.71 0.49 -4.40
N GLY A 124 -6.62 0.68 -5.36
CA GLY A 124 -8.05 0.68 -5.09
C GLY A 124 -8.53 -0.64 -4.51
N ILE A 125 -8.13 -1.75 -5.11
CA ILE A 125 -8.48 -3.10 -4.65
C ILE A 125 -7.84 -3.39 -3.29
N LEU A 126 -6.55 -3.07 -3.13
CA LEU A 126 -5.83 -3.28 -1.88
C LEU A 126 -6.46 -2.50 -0.73
N GLY A 127 -6.94 -1.29 -1.00
CA GLY A 127 -7.63 -0.50 0.02
C GLY A 127 -8.91 -1.15 0.53
N ILE A 128 -9.71 -1.74 -0.38
CA ILE A 128 -10.92 -2.47 0.01
C ILE A 128 -10.53 -3.69 0.86
N VAL A 129 -9.59 -4.50 0.39
CA VAL A 129 -9.13 -5.69 1.09
C VAL A 129 -8.59 -5.31 2.48
N TRP A 130 -7.77 -4.28 2.54
CA TRP A 130 -7.16 -3.83 3.78
C TRP A 130 -8.20 -3.39 4.80
N ILE A 131 -9.05 -2.44 4.45
CA ILE A 131 -9.97 -1.83 5.43
C ILE A 131 -11.15 -2.74 5.80
N LYS A 132 -11.58 -3.60 4.88
CA LYS A 132 -12.73 -4.49 5.11
C LYS A 132 -12.35 -5.83 5.72
N LEU A 133 -11.21 -6.39 5.33
CA LEU A 133 -10.84 -7.77 5.68
C LEU A 133 -9.62 -7.85 6.60
N VAL A 134 -8.55 -7.16 6.25
CA VAL A 134 -7.26 -7.32 6.95
C VAL A 134 -7.21 -6.51 8.24
N TYR A 135 -7.54 -5.24 8.18
CA TYR A 135 -7.44 -4.36 9.34
C TYR A 135 -8.34 -4.77 10.52
N PRO A 136 -9.59 -5.22 10.31
CA PRO A 136 -10.40 -5.73 11.41
C PRO A 136 -9.75 -6.90 12.16
N GLN A 137 -9.02 -7.76 11.45
CA GLN A 137 -8.29 -8.87 12.09
C GLN A 137 -7.09 -8.37 12.89
N ILE A 138 -6.39 -7.36 12.37
CA ILE A 138 -5.28 -6.73 13.08
C ILE A 138 -5.77 -6.05 14.36
N GLN A 139 -6.93 -5.37 14.32
CA GLN A 139 -7.53 -4.77 15.52
C GLN A 139 -7.79 -5.81 16.62
N LYS A 140 -8.26 -6.99 16.25
CA LYS A 140 -8.48 -8.07 17.20
C LYS A 140 -7.18 -8.56 17.84
N ILE A 141 -6.09 -8.55 17.11
CA ILE A 141 -4.77 -8.97 17.60
C ILE A 141 -4.17 -7.90 18.52
N ILE A 142 -4.32 -6.62 18.17
CA ILE A 142 -3.75 -5.49 18.91
C ILE A 142 -4.53 -5.25 20.21
N ASP A 143 -5.85 -5.37 20.16
CA ASP A 143 -6.73 -5.22 21.30
C ASP A 143 -6.78 -6.57 22.09
#